data_b54bdebaefe7393a4490a808c6634ea9
#
_entry.id   b54bdebaefe7393a4490a808c6634ea9
#
_cell.length_a   1.000
_cell.length_b   1.000
_cell.length_c   1.000
_cell.angle_alpha   90.00
_cell.angle_beta   90.00
_cell.angle_gamma   90.00
#
_symmetry.space_group_name_H-M   'P 1'
#
loop_
_entity.id
_entity.type
_entity.pdbx_description
1 polymer ?
#
loop_
_entity_poly.entity_id
_entity_poly.type
_entity_poly.pdbx_seq_one_letter_code
_entity_poly.pdbx_strand_id
1 'polypeptide(L)'
;MTRSQTRGQSVIESSVLDKTEQYVFYNRSEQYRNGYLEFQVRIFKDGLCGNLSISPTKRLCTPYVHLHPYQIEKFTVLQGQFAYQFGSQISTCDNVTCPRPVVIPPNTIHTFWMNDNHDDLVVVVHISPIYDDHGLTASSYENVAGVRRDRYMNLWQAFVLIDDIESYPVFLPIGFVKVFFRIGSLIGQLLGYQKEYDAYTTKFFE
;
A
#
# COMPACT_ATOMS: atom_id res chain seq x y z
N MET A 1 -9.10 18.15 14.37
CA MET A 1 -8.43 18.43 13.08
C MET A 1 -9.38 18.04 11.96
N THR A 2 -9.45 18.85 10.91
CA THR A 2 -10.32 18.58 9.74
C THR A 2 -9.59 17.63 8.80
N ARG A 3 -10.24 16.55 8.35
CA ARG A 3 -9.66 15.62 7.37
C ARG A 3 -9.62 16.27 5.99
N SER A 4 -8.56 16.01 5.21
CA SER A 4 -8.48 16.44 3.82
C SER A 4 -9.55 15.72 2.99
N GLN A 5 -10.11 16.41 2.01
CA GLN A 5 -11.14 15.84 1.14
C GLN A 5 -10.45 15.30 -0.12
N THR A 6 -10.06 14.02 -0.08
CA THR A 6 -9.40 13.35 -1.23
C THR A 6 -10.33 12.35 -1.94
N ARG A 7 -11.54 12.18 -1.44
CA ARG A 7 -12.55 11.29 -2.03
C ARG A 7 -12.75 11.58 -3.53
N GLY A 8 -12.67 10.54 -4.34
CA GLY A 8 -12.91 10.62 -5.79
C GLY A 8 -11.79 11.26 -6.61
N GLN A 9 -10.71 11.71 -5.98
CA GLN A 9 -9.56 12.23 -6.71
C GLN A 9 -8.83 11.09 -7.43
N SER A 10 -8.51 11.29 -8.72
CA SER A 10 -7.70 10.33 -9.48
C SER A 10 -6.24 10.33 -9.05
N VAL A 11 -5.77 11.41 -8.44
CA VAL A 11 -4.40 11.59 -7.96
C VAL A 11 -4.44 11.94 -6.49
N ILE A 12 -3.80 11.14 -5.65
CA ILE A 12 -3.71 11.36 -4.20
C ILE A 12 -2.24 11.36 -3.78
N GLU A 13 -1.81 12.44 -3.14
CA GLU A 13 -0.49 12.52 -2.52
C GLU A 13 -0.57 12.10 -1.06
N SER A 14 0.26 11.15 -0.65
CA SER A 14 0.29 10.63 0.74
C SER A 14 0.93 11.60 1.73
N SER A 15 1.65 12.63 1.26
CA SER A 15 2.14 13.74 2.06
C SER A 15 2.27 15.01 1.23
N VAL A 16 1.62 16.06 1.69
CA VAL A 16 1.69 17.39 1.04
C VAL A 16 3.00 18.11 1.36
N LEU A 17 3.54 17.88 2.57
CA LEU A 17 4.71 18.62 3.06
C LEU A 17 6.05 17.99 2.60
N ASP A 18 6.09 16.68 2.51
CA ASP A 18 7.35 15.93 2.40
C ASP A 18 7.53 15.29 1.02
N LYS A 19 6.57 15.43 0.11
CA LYS A 19 6.57 14.84 -1.24
C LYS A 19 7.05 13.38 -1.22
N THR A 20 6.39 12.53 -0.44
CA THR A 20 6.83 11.15 -0.25
C THR A 20 6.38 10.25 -1.39
N GLU A 21 5.08 10.14 -1.57
CA GLU A 21 4.45 9.26 -2.55
C GLU A 21 3.23 9.94 -3.19
N GLN A 22 2.94 9.55 -4.43
CA GLN A 22 1.74 9.91 -5.15
C GLN A 22 1.12 8.66 -5.73
N TYR A 23 -0.20 8.53 -5.59
CA TYR A 23 -1.00 7.46 -6.19
C TYR A 23 -1.84 8.03 -7.32
N VAL A 24 -1.82 7.35 -8.48
CA VAL A 24 -2.67 7.69 -9.63
C VAL A 24 -3.51 6.47 -9.96
N PHE A 25 -4.81 6.52 -9.69
CA PHE A 25 -5.73 5.42 -9.92
C PHE A 25 -6.19 5.35 -11.37
N TYR A 26 -5.88 4.26 -12.05
CA TYR A 26 -6.28 4.00 -13.44
C TYR A 26 -7.57 3.21 -13.51
N ASN A 27 -7.71 2.19 -12.68
CA ASN A 27 -8.88 1.35 -12.60
C ASN A 27 -9.24 1.05 -11.13
N ARG A 28 -10.47 1.38 -10.77
CA ARG A 28 -11.07 1.15 -9.46
C ARG A 28 -12.22 0.16 -9.54
N SER A 29 -12.16 -0.81 -10.47
CA SER A 29 -13.28 -1.73 -10.73
C SER A 29 -13.52 -2.71 -9.58
N GLU A 30 -13.91 -2.18 -8.44
CA GLU A 30 -14.42 -2.94 -7.29
C GLU A 30 -15.80 -3.56 -7.59
N GLN A 31 -16.42 -3.17 -8.71
CA GLN A 31 -17.79 -3.52 -9.05
C GLN A 31 -18.02 -4.97 -9.47
N TYR A 32 -16.96 -5.77 -9.63
CA TYR A 32 -17.11 -7.13 -10.18
C TYR A 32 -16.31 -8.13 -9.37
N ARG A 33 -16.94 -9.17 -8.88
CA ARG A 33 -16.28 -10.38 -8.37
C ARG A 33 -15.20 -10.80 -9.37
N ASN A 34 -13.96 -10.98 -8.91
CA ASN A 34 -12.77 -11.22 -9.72
C ASN A 34 -12.28 -9.99 -10.55
N GLY A 35 -12.70 -8.78 -10.21
CA GLY A 35 -12.13 -7.55 -10.76
C GLY A 35 -10.65 -7.36 -10.39
N TYR A 36 -10.11 -6.25 -10.83
CA TYR A 36 -8.76 -5.86 -10.46
C TYR A 36 -8.69 -4.37 -10.14
N LEU A 37 -7.77 -4.03 -9.27
CA LEU A 37 -7.34 -2.66 -8.99
C LEU A 37 -6.04 -2.40 -9.76
N GLU A 38 -5.94 -1.24 -10.41
CA GLU A 38 -4.70 -0.81 -11.04
C GLU A 38 -4.45 0.67 -10.76
N PHE A 39 -3.28 0.97 -10.25
CA PHE A 39 -2.85 2.33 -9.95
C PHE A 39 -1.35 2.48 -10.10
N GLN A 40 -0.90 3.70 -10.32
CA GLN A 40 0.52 4.04 -10.32
C GLN A 40 0.92 4.58 -8.94
N VAL A 41 2.04 4.10 -8.44
CA VAL A 41 2.77 4.70 -7.32
C VAL A 41 3.97 5.44 -7.87
N ARG A 42 4.14 6.69 -7.46
CA ARG A 42 5.35 7.46 -7.70
C ARG A 42 6.00 7.81 -6.36
N ILE A 43 7.23 7.40 -6.18
CA ILE A 43 8.07 7.76 -5.04
C ILE A 43 9.06 8.83 -5.51
N PHE A 44 9.01 10.00 -4.87
CA PHE A 44 9.83 11.14 -5.29
C PHE A 44 11.26 11.00 -4.80
N LYS A 45 12.23 11.18 -5.69
CA LYS A 45 13.66 11.12 -5.38
C LYS A 45 14.10 12.20 -4.39
N ASP A 46 13.51 13.40 -4.51
CA ASP A 46 13.84 14.57 -3.68
C ASP A 46 12.98 14.61 -2.38
N GLY A 47 12.15 13.58 -2.14
CA GLY A 47 11.34 13.44 -0.94
C GLY A 47 12.05 12.64 0.17
N LEU A 48 11.37 12.49 1.31
CA LEU A 48 11.91 11.71 2.45
C LEU A 48 12.24 10.25 2.06
N CYS A 49 11.52 9.70 1.10
CA CYS A 49 11.70 8.31 0.65
C CYS A 49 12.88 8.12 -0.30
N GLY A 50 13.31 9.19 -0.97
CA GLY A 50 14.52 9.22 -1.78
C GLY A 50 15.81 9.36 -0.96
N ASN A 51 15.73 9.55 0.35
CA ASN A 51 16.91 9.66 1.21
C ASN A 51 17.57 8.28 1.41
N LEU A 52 18.61 8.00 0.65
CA LEU A 52 19.36 6.74 0.69
C LEU A 52 20.21 6.56 1.96
N SER A 53 20.40 7.61 2.78
CA SER A 53 21.07 7.49 4.07
C SER A 53 20.24 6.72 5.09
N ILE A 54 18.91 6.62 4.84
CA ILE A 54 18.00 5.84 5.67
C ILE A 54 17.93 4.42 5.09
N SER A 55 18.13 3.41 5.93
CA SER A 55 17.96 2.01 5.54
C SER A 55 16.60 1.81 4.85
N PRO A 56 16.51 1.05 3.74
CA PRO A 56 15.26 0.84 3.01
C PRO A 56 14.08 0.47 3.89
N THR A 57 14.25 -0.46 4.81
CA THR A 57 13.20 -0.94 5.73
C THR A 57 12.74 0.10 6.76
N LYS A 58 13.43 1.22 6.87
CA LYS A 58 13.09 2.34 7.77
C LYS A 58 12.52 3.54 7.03
N ARG A 59 12.48 3.52 5.69
CA ARG A 59 11.90 4.60 4.90
C ARG A 59 10.39 4.53 4.95
N LEU A 60 9.76 5.68 5.05
CA LEU A 60 8.30 5.80 5.20
C LEU A 60 7.52 5.16 4.04
N CYS A 61 8.05 5.21 2.82
CA CYS A 61 7.39 4.65 1.62
C CYS A 61 7.69 3.17 1.38
N THR A 62 8.58 2.57 2.17
CA THR A 62 8.81 1.13 2.08
C THR A 62 7.74 0.42 2.90
N PRO A 63 6.91 -0.42 2.29
CA PRO A 63 6.00 -1.27 3.05
C PRO A 63 6.81 -2.16 4.01
N TYR A 64 6.29 -2.41 5.20
CA TYR A 64 6.89 -3.44 6.07
C TYR A 64 6.88 -4.79 5.35
N VAL A 65 7.76 -5.71 5.76
CA VAL A 65 7.78 -7.08 5.20
C VAL A 65 6.46 -7.77 5.56
N HIS A 66 5.68 -8.15 4.55
CA HIS A 66 4.30 -8.61 4.69
C HIS A 66 3.93 -9.68 3.66
N LEU A 67 2.72 -10.18 3.76
CA LEU A 67 2.10 -11.05 2.76
C LEU A 67 0.59 -10.71 2.62
N HIS A 68 0.06 -11.03 1.45
CA HIS A 68 -1.39 -11.01 1.16
C HIS A 68 -1.87 -12.46 1.03
N PRO A 69 -2.89 -12.90 1.81
CA PRO A 69 -3.30 -14.31 1.78
C PRO A 69 -3.96 -14.76 0.47
N TYR A 70 -4.64 -13.85 -0.22
CA TYR A 70 -5.56 -14.24 -1.31
C TYR A 70 -5.30 -13.54 -2.63
N GLN A 71 -4.58 -12.42 -2.63
CA GLN A 71 -4.42 -11.57 -3.80
C GLN A 71 -3.04 -11.74 -4.45
N ILE A 72 -3.03 -11.70 -5.77
CA ILE A 72 -1.82 -11.58 -6.58
C ILE A 72 -1.53 -10.10 -6.73
N GLU A 73 -0.30 -9.70 -6.46
CA GLU A 73 0.19 -8.36 -6.73
C GLU A 73 1.20 -8.40 -7.86
N LYS A 74 1.11 -7.44 -8.79
CA LYS A 74 2.02 -7.36 -9.93
C LYS A 74 2.57 -5.95 -10.02
N PHE A 75 3.88 -5.85 -10.25
CA PHE A 75 4.57 -4.57 -10.43
C PHE A 75 5.12 -4.44 -11.83
N THR A 76 4.79 -3.35 -12.51
CA THR A 76 5.41 -2.95 -13.77
C THR A 76 6.19 -1.67 -13.55
N VAL A 77 7.51 -1.75 -13.61
CA VAL A 77 8.39 -0.59 -13.43
C VAL A 77 8.39 0.25 -14.69
N LEU A 78 8.04 1.53 -14.55
CA LEU A 78 8.04 2.50 -15.65
C LEU A 78 9.28 3.40 -15.63
N GLN A 79 9.81 3.70 -14.43
CA GLN A 79 10.95 4.60 -14.27
C GLN A 79 11.65 4.31 -12.93
N GLY A 80 12.96 4.58 -12.88
CA GLY A 80 13.78 4.46 -11.67
C GLY A 80 14.22 3.04 -11.36
N GLN A 81 14.93 2.89 -10.25
CA GLN A 81 15.47 1.62 -9.77
C GLN A 81 14.56 1.02 -8.71
N PHE A 82 13.95 -0.10 -9.04
CA PHE A 82 13.06 -0.87 -8.18
C PHE A 82 13.83 -1.97 -7.49
N ALA A 83 13.78 -2.01 -6.17
CA ALA A 83 14.27 -3.12 -5.38
C ALA A 83 13.08 -3.82 -4.71
N TYR A 84 13.12 -5.14 -4.67
CA TYR A 84 12.10 -5.94 -4.02
C TYR A 84 12.71 -7.15 -3.33
N GLN A 85 12.04 -7.60 -2.30
CA GLN A 85 12.42 -8.76 -1.52
C GLN A 85 11.32 -9.82 -1.59
N PHE A 86 11.69 -11.07 -1.92
CA PHE A 86 10.85 -12.24 -1.83
C PHE A 86 11.46 -13.22 -0.83
N GLY A 87 10.78 -13.44 0.29
CA GLY A 87 11.35 -14.19 1.40
C GLY A 87 12.67 -13.56 1.84
N SER A 88 13.79 -14.26 1.66
CA SER A 88 15.14 -13.77 1.97
C SER A 88 15.91 -13.22 0.76
N GLN A 89 15.36 -13.36 -0.46
CA GLN A 89 16.04 -12.93 -1.67
C GLN A 89 15.70 -11.49 -2.01
N ILE A 90 16.73 -10.68 -2.26
CA ILE A 90 16.59 -9.30 -2.71
C ILE A 90 17.04 -9.23 -4.17
N SER A 91 16.24 -8.56 -4.98
CA SER A 91 16.53 -8.29 -6.39
C SER A 91 16.35 -6.81 -6.68
N THR A 92 17.12 -6.31 -7.64
CA THR A 92 17.02 -4.93 -8.13
C THR A 92 16.90 -4.92 -9.63
N CYS A 93 16.11 -4.04 -10.18
CA CYS A 93 15.92 -3.88 -11.61
C CYS A 93 15.32 -2.51 -11.95
N ASP A 94 15.31 -2.17 -13.21
CA ASP A 94 14.71 -0.94 -13.75
C ASP A 94 13.65 -1.27 -14.81
N ASN A 95 13.18 -0.25 -15.52
CA ASN A 95 12.16 -0.41 -16.56
C ASN A 95 12.62 -1.25 -17.77
N VAL A 96 13.90 -1.58 -17.90
CA VAL A 96 14.45 -2.41 -18.98
C VAL A 96 14.70 -3.84 -18.50
N THR A 97 15.24 -3.98 -17.30
CA THR A 97 15.76 -5.25 -16.76
C THR A 97 14.75 -6.01 -15.90
N CYS A 98 13.71 -5.34 -15.38
CA CYS A 98 12.65 -6.00 -14.62
C CYS A 98 11.84 -6.99 -15.46
N PRO A 99 11.40 -8.12 -14.88
CA PRO A 99 10.29 -8.89 -15.43
C PRO A 99 9.05 -7.97 -15.63
N ARG A 100 8.28 -8.23 -16.69
CA ARG A 100 7.10 -7.43 -17.02
C ARG A 100 5.82 -8.27 -17.03
N PRO A 101 5.09 -8.33 -15.90
CA PRO A 101 5.37 -7.72 -14.58
C PRO A 101 6.24 -8.58 -13.67
N VAL A 102 6.75 -8.00 -12.59
CA VAL A 102 7.17 -8.74 -11.39
C VAL A 102 5.91 -9.24 -10.70
N VAL A 103 5.75 -10.56 -10.54
CA VAL A 103 4.53 -11.18 -10.00
C VAL A 103 4.76 -11.70 -8.60
N ILE A 104 3.91 -11.30 -7.67
CA ILE A 104 3.88 -11.77 -6.29
C ILE A 104 2.64 -12.64 -6.09
N PRO A 105 2.81 -13.96 -5.96
CA PRO A 105 1.70 -14.86 -5.65
C PRO A 105 1.13 -14.63 -4.24
N PRO A 106 -0.11 -15.07 -3.97
CA PRO A 106 -0.67 -15.08 -2.63
C PRO A 106 0.24 -15.80 -1.62
N ASN A 107 0.19 -15.39 -0.37
CA ASN A 107 1.01 -15.92 0.72
C ASN A 107 2.54 -15.79 0.56
N THR A 108 2.99 -14.96 -0.37
CA THR A 108 4.42 -14.70 -0.57
C THR A 108 4.88 -13.56 0.32
N ILE A 109 5.87 -13.81 1.16
CA ILE A 109 6.50 -12.78 2.02
C ILE A 109 7.29 -11.84 1.14
N HIS A 110 6.96 -10.56 1.16
CA HIS A 110 7.60 -9.57 0.30
C HIS A 110 7.60 -8.15 0.88
N THR A 111 8.39 -7.31 0.25
CA THR A 111 8.40 -5.85 0.37
C THR A 111 9.12 -5.27 -0.84
N PHE A 112 9.02 -3.95 -1.05
CA PHE A 112 9.73 -3.25 -2.12
C PHE A 112 10.14 -1.85 -1.70
N TRP A 113 11.10 -1.26 -2.44
CA TRP A 113 11.56 0.10 -2.19
C TRP A 113 12.24 0.72 -3.42
N MET A 114 12.42 2.01 -3.39
CA MET A 114 13.28 2.74 -4.31
C MET A 114 14.75 2.43 -3.99
N ASN A 115 15.51 1.90 -4.96
CA ASN A 115 16.89 1.46 -4.73
C ASN A 115 17.92 2.59 -4.85
N ASP A 116 17.70 3.52 -5.76
CA ASP A 116 18.52 4.73 -5.88
C ASP A 116 17.63 5.98 -6.02
N ASN A 117 18.25 7.15 -6.08
CA ASN A 117 17.56 8.44 -6.18
C ASN A 117 18.02 9.28 -7.40
N HIS A 118 18.52 8.63 -8.44
CA HIS A 118 18.81 9.33 -9.71
C HIS A 118 17.52 9.83 -10.35
N ASP A 119 16.49 9.00 -10.32
CA ASP A 119 15.16 9.29 -10.84
C ASP A 119 14.08 8.95 -9.80
N ASP A 120 12.87 9.51 -9.99
CA ASP A 120 11.70 9.04 -9.26
C ASP A 120 11.45 7.57 -9.58
N LEU A 121 11.04 6.81 -8.59
CA LEU A 121 10.54 5.47 -8.86
C LEU A 121 9.06 5.55 -9.25
N VAL A 122 8.74 5.07 -10.45
CA VAL A 122 7.36 5.00 -10.95
C VAL A 122 7.01 3.56 -11.27
N VAL A 123 6.00 3.03 -10.58
CA VAL A 123 5.58 1.62 -10.69
C VAL A 123 4.07 1.56 -10.86
N VAL A 124 3.59 0.79 -11.83
CA VAL A 124 2.19 0.39 -11.90
C VAL A 124 1.99 -0.85 -11.05
N VAL A 125 1.04 -0.76 -10.13
CA VAL A 125 0.63 -1.85 -9.25
C VAL A 125 -0.72 -2.38 -9.73
N HIS A 126 -0.79 -3.69 -9.94
CA HIS A 126 -2.01 -4.39 -10.30
C HIS A 126 -2.29 -5.45 -9.25
N ILE A 127 -3.49 -5.42 -8.67
CA ILE A 127 -3.92 -6.33 -7.61
C ILE A 127 -5.17 -7.06 -8.07
N SER A 128 -5.17 -8.38 -7.95
CA SER A 128 -6.31 -9.21 -8.32
C SER A 128 -6.30 -10.57 -7.59
N PRO A 129 -7.48 -11.20 -7.38
CA PRO A 129 -8.81 -10.63 -7.56
C PRO A 129 -9.13 -9.58 -6.48
N ILE A 130 -10.10 -8.72 -6.74
CA ILE A 130 -10.67 -7.84 -5.72
C ILE A 130 -11.85 -8.53 -5.07
N TYR A 131 -11.95 -8.41 -3.75
CA TYR A 131 -13.05 -8.93 -2.93
C TYR A 131 -13.86 -7.78 -2.36
N ASP A 132 -15.15 -8.00 -2.14
CA ASP A 132 -16.07 -6.96 -1.66
C ASP A 132 -15.90 -6.65 -0.17
N ASP A 133 -15.38 -7.60 0.60
CA ASP A 133 -15.40 -7.58 2.07
C ASP A 133 -14.03 -7.71 2.74
N HIS A 134 -12.97 -7.95 1.97
CA HIS A 134 -11.63 -8.13 2.53
C HIS A 134 -10.50 -7.91 1.50
N GLY A 135 -9.28 -7.70 2.02
CA GLY A 135 -8.07 -7.53 1.24
C GLY A 135 -7.90 -6.11 0.68
N LEU A 136 -6.96 -5.97 -0.24
CA LEU A 136 -6.63 -4.68 -0.85
C LEU A 136 -7.69 -4.29 -1.88
N THR A 137 -8.25 -3.10 -1.70
CA THR A 137 -9.23 -2.46 -2.58
C THR A 137 -8.80 -1.04 -2.94
N ALA A 138 -9.47 -0.37 -3.88
CA ALA A 138 -9.19 1.04 -4.16
C ALA A 138 -9.51 1.92 -2.96
N SER A 139 -10.64 1.69 -2.28
CA SER A 139 -11.01 2.44 -1.07
C SER A 139 -10.01 2.25 0.06
N SER A 140 -9.46 1.04 0.24
CA SER A 140 -8.43 0.81 1.25
C SER A 140 -7.15 1.61 0.98
N TYR A 141 -6.70 1.69 -0.28
CA TYR A 141 -5.55 2.54 -0.66
C TYR A 141 -5.84 4.04 -0.52
N GLU A 142 -7.02 4.50 -0.94
CA GLU A 142 -7.47 5.88 -0.74
C GLU A 142 -7.44 6.25 0.75
N ASN A 143 -7.94 5.34 1.59
CA ASN A 143 -7.98 5.55 3.04
C ASN A 143 -6.59 5.57 3.67
N VAL A 144 -5.71 4.64 3.29
CA VAL A 144 -4.30 4.63 3.75
C VAL A 144 -3.59 5.91 3.35
N ALA A 145 -3.74 6.36 2.09
CA ALA A 145 -3.15 7.59 1.60
C ALA A 145 -3.66 8.82 2.36
N GLY A 146 -4.99 8.91 2.59
CA GLY A 146 -5.60 10.00 3.33
C GLY A 146 -5.18 10.06 4.79
N VAL A 147 -5.14 8.90 5.48
CA VAL A 147 -4.69 8.80 6.87
C VAL A 147 -3.21 9.20 7.01
N ARG A 148 -2.35 8.79 6.07
CA ARG A 148 -0.94 9.20 6.03
C ARG A 148 -0.81 10.71 5.78
N ARG A 149 -1.53 11.22 4.77
CA ARG A 149 -1.54 12.64 4.39
C ARG A 149 -1.88 13.54 5.57
N ASP A 150 -2.88 13.18 6.35
CA ASP A 150 -3.36 13.96 7.48
C ASP A 150 -2.64 13.61 8.79
N ARG A 151 -1.64 12.73 8.76
CA ARG A 151 -0.83 12.28 9.90
C ARG A 151 -1.65 11.63 11.03
N TYR A 152 -2.75 10.96 10.68
CA TYR A 152 -3.60 10.22 11.64
C TYR A 152 -3.15 8.79 11.89
N MET A 153 -2.05 8.35 11.29
CA MET A 153 -1.53 7.01 11.50
C MET A 153 -0.96 6.88 12.92
N ASN A 154 -1.65 6.13 13.74
CA ASN A 154 -1.19 5.71 15.07
C ASN A 154 -1.39 4.21 15.23
N LEU A 155 -1.02 3.66 16.37
CA LEU A 155 -1.07 2.22 16.63
C LEU A 155 -2.46 1.62 16.37
N TRP A 156 -3.53 2.25 16.88
CA TRP A 156 -4.89 1.72 16.76
C TRP A 156 -5.42 1.81 15.33
N GLN A 157 -5.15 2.93 14.66
CA GLN A 157 -5.47 3.08 13.24
C GLN A 157 -4.68 2.07 12.38
N ALA A 158 -3.43 1.79 12.71
CA ALA A 158 -2.64 0.77 12.00
C ALA A 158 -3.24 -0.63 12.17
N PHE A 159 -3.69 -1.01 13.38
CA PHE A 159 -4.40 -2.28 13.58
C PHE A 159 -5.65 -2.39 12.72
N VAL A 160 -6.47 -1.34 12.68
CA VAL A 160 -7.71 -1.31 11.90
C VAL A 160 -7.42 -1.47 10.41
N LEU A 161 -6.43 -0.75 9.89
CA LEU A 161 -6.09 -0.79 8.47
C LEU A 161 -5.44 -2.12 8.06
N ILE A 162 -4.49 -2.63 8.84
CA ILE A 162 -3.79 -3.89 8.53
C ILE A 162 -4.76 -5.08 8.54
N ASP A 163 -5.69 -5.11 9.49
CA ASP A 163 -6.74 -6.12 9.54
C ASP A 163 -7.68 -6.03 8.33
N ASP A 164 -8.05 -4.81 7.93
CA ASP A 164 -8.95 -4.55 6.81
C ASP A 164 -8.35 -4.94 5.46
N ILE A 165 -7.13 -4.47 5.20
CA ILE A 165 -6.42 -4.75 3.95
C ILE A 165 -5.79 -6.14 3.88
N GLU A 166 -5.83 -6.89 4.99
CA GLU A 166 -5.19 -8.21 5.11
C GLU A 166 -3.73 -8.27 4.65
N SER A 167 -3.00 -7.17 4.89
CA SER A 167 -1.57 -7.07 4.63
C SER A 167 -0.81 -7.31 5.93
N TYR A 168 -0.54 -8.57 6.24
CA TYR A 168 -0.01 -8.94 7.55
C TYR A 168 1.51 -8.92 7.63
N PRO A 169 2.10 -8.22 8.64
CA PRO A 169 3.52 -8.28 8.89
C PRO A 169 3.93 -9.68 9.37
N VAL A 170 5.11 -10.13 8.92
CA VAL A 170 5.57 -11.50 9.18
C VAL A 170 6.61 -11.50 10.30
N PHE A 171 6.18 -11.66 11.54
CA PHE A 171 7.03 -11.81 12.73
C PHE A 171 6.67 -13.02 13.61
N LEU A 172 5.53 -13.65 13.34
CA LEU A 172 5.02 -14.87 13.99
C LEU A 172 4.27 -15.72 12.96
N PRO A 173 3.93 -16.99 13.27
CA PRO A 173 3.05 -17.77 12.40
C PRO A 173 1.76 -17.03 12.08
N ILE A 174 1.37 -17.01 10.79
CA ILE A 174 0.32 -16.15 10.25
C ILE A 174 -1.02 -16.25 11.00
N GLY A 175 -1.39 -17.43 11.50
CA GLY A 175 -2.61 -17.60 12.29
C GLY A 175 -2.64 -16.76 13.57
N PHE A 176 -1.51 -16.67 14.28
CA PHE A 176 -1.39 -15.80 15.46
C PHE A 176 -1.41 -14.33 15.09
N VAL A 177 -0.72 -13.97 14.00
CA VAL A 177 -0.70 -12.58 13.51
C VAL A 177 -2.10 -12.11 13.15
N LYS A 178 -2.88 -12.91 12.43
CA LYS A 178 -4.27 -12.60 12.08
C LYS A 178 -5.12 -12.34 13.33
N VAL A 179 -5.08 -13.25 14.30
CA VAL A 179 -5.83 -13.09 15.56
C VAL A 179 -5.41 -11.84 16.32
N PHE A 180 -4.11 -11.59 16.40
CA PHE A 180 -3.56 -10.41 17.07
C PHE A 180 -4.05 -9.09 16.44
N PHE A 181 -3.95 -8.98 15.09
CA PHE A 181 -4.42 -7.80 14.38
C PHE A 181 -5.94 -7.65 14.44
N ARG A 182 -6.69 -8.76 14.39
CA ARG A 182 -8.15 -8.75 14.55
C ARG A 182 -8.58 -8.20 15.90
N ILE A 183 -7.96 -8.63 17.00
CA ILE A 183 -8.24 -8.11 18.34
C ILE A 183 -7.89 -6.62 18.42
N GLY A 184 -6.70 -6.23 17.93
CA GLY A 184 -6.29 -4.82 17.88
C GLY A 184 -7.24 -3.95 17.06
N SER A 185 -7.72 -4.46 15.92
CA SER A 185 -8.70 -3.81 15.06
C SER A 185 -10.04 -3.59 15.78
N LEU A 186 -10.55 -4.59 16.48
CA LEU A 186 -11.78 -4.45 17.27
C LEU A 186 -11.65 -3.38 18.36
N ILE A 187 -10.53 -3.37 19.09
CA ILE A 187 -10.27 -2.32 20.09
C ILE A 187 -10.17 -0.96 19.41
N GLY A 188 -9.45 -0.85 18.31
CA GLY A 188 -9.32 0.39 17.54
C GLY A 188 -10.69 0.94 17.11
N GLN A 189 -11.57 0.08 16.59
CA GLN A 189 -12.93 0.46 16.19
C GLN A 189 -13.77 0.92 17.40
N LEU A 190 -13.67 0.26 18.55
CA LEU A 190 -14.32 0.71 19.79
C LEU A 190 -13.81 2.09 20.26
N LEU A 191 -12.56 2.43 19.97
CA LEU A 191 -11.97 3.75 20.22
C LEU A 191 -12.32 4.79 19.16
N GLY A 192 -13.13 4.43 18.14
CA GLY A 192 -13.62 5.35 17.10
C GLY A 192 -12.75 5.42 15.85
N TYR A 193 -11.73 4.56 15.70
CA TYR A 193 -10.98 4.43 14.46
C TYR A 193 -11.78 3.65 13.43
N GLN A 194 -11.68 4.04 12.16
CA GLN A 194 -12.50 3.48 11.08
C GLN A 194 -11.62 2.77 10.04
N LYS A 195 -12.19 1.77 9.41
CA LYS A 195 -11.63 1.10 8.24
C LYS A 195 -11.60 2.05 7.05
N GLU A 196 -12.68 2.80 6.88
CA GLU A 196 -12.87 3.77 5.82
C GLU A 196 -13.42 5.08 6.38
N TYR A 197 -12.86 6.20 5.90
CA TYR A 197 -13.35 7.54 6.22
C TYR A 197 -13.98 8.17 4.97
N ASP A 198 -15.21 8.63 5.09
CA ASP A 198 -15.96 9.26 3.98
C ASP A 198 -15.22 10.44 3.33
N ALA A 199 -14.29 11.06 4.03
CA ALA A 199 -13.46 12.13 3.49
C ALA A 199 -12.42 11.64 2.48
N TYR A 200 -12.00 10.37 2.57
CA TYR A 200 -10.94 9.81 1.74
C TYR A 200 -11.45 8.83 0.69
N THR A 201 -12.41 8.00 1.06
CA THR A 201 -12.81 6.84 0.25
C THR A 201 -13.99 7.13 -0.66
N THR A 202 -13.92 6.58 -1.86
CA THR A 202 -15.03 6.61 -2.82
C THR A 202 -15.92 5.39 -2.56
N LYS A 203 -17.17 5.63 -2.16
CA LYS A 203 -18.17 4.56 -2.04
C LYS A 203 -18.82 4.34 -3.39
N PHE A 204 -18.76 3.13 -3.90
CA PHE A 204 -19.33 2.76 -5.20
C PHE A 204 -20.78 2.25 -5.08
N PHE A 205 -21.28 2.04 -3.85
CA PHE A 205 -22.63 1.56 -3.59
C PHE A 205 -23.24 2.38 -2.44
N GLU A 206 -24.15 3.24 -2.78
CA GLU A 206 -25.28 3.67 -1.95
C GLU A 206 -26.57 3.27 -2.68
#